data_c1ffbab07dfffaf0bd55698e2826d50f
#
_entry.id   c1ffbab07dfffaf0bd55698e2826d50f
#
_cell.length_a   1.000
_cell.length_b   1.000
_cell.length_c   1.000
_cell.angle_alpha   90.00
_cell.angle_beta   90.00
_cell.angle_gamma   90.00
#
_symmetry.space_group_name_H-M   'P 1'
#
loop_
_entity.id
_entity.type
_entity.pdbx_description
1 polymer ?
#
loop_
_entity_poly.entity_id
_entity_poly.type
_entity_poly.pdbx_seq_one_letter_code
_entity_poly.pdbx_strand_id
1 'polypeptide(L)'
;AVTNNKGIMNGVDSILISTGNDFRAVEASVHSFACKDGEYKGLTECSIDNNIFSINLTLPISIGTVGGITDLHPMVKLSHKLLGKPNSSSLMEIIASAGLAQNFAAIKSLITTGIQKGHMKMHLINLLKKNNATENQIENAKVFFKEKEITSKAIQDFLNLN
;
A
#
# COMPACT_ATOMS: atom_id res chain seq x y z
N ALA A 1 3.10 -4.19 15.62
CA ALA A 1 2.00 -5.02 15.09
C ALA A 1 0.99 -4.16 14.31
N VAL A 2 0.41 -3.12 14.91
CA VAL A 2 -0.65 -2.30 14.27
C VAL A 2 -0.22 -1.72 12.93
N THR A 3 0.92 -1.03 12.87
CA THR A 3 1.44 -0.43 11.63
C THR A 3 1.78 -1.49 10.59
N ASN A 4 2.37 -2.61 11.02
CA ASN A 4 2.71 -3.74 10.16
C ASN A 4 1.45 -4.33 9.51
N ASN A 5 0.46 -4.69 10.33
CA ASN A 5 -0.77 -5.33 9.85
C ASN A 5 -1.59 -4.39 8.96
N LYS A 6 -1.67 -3.11 9.31
CA LYS A 6 -2.30 -2.08 8.45
C LYS A 6 -1.61 -1.99 7.08
N GLY A 7 -0.27 -2.08 7.04
CA GLY A 7 0.49 -2.09 5.79
C GLY A 7 0.18 -3.31 4.92
N ILE A 8 0.01 -4.49 5.53
CA ILE A 8 -0.41 -5.71 4.83
C ILE A 8 -1.82 -5.54 4.26
N MET A 9 -2.78 -5.07 5.09
CA MET A 9 -4.16 -4.91 4.67
C MET A 9 -4.34 -3.93 3.52
N ASN A 10 -3.50 -2.91 3.37
CA ASN A 10 -3.53 -2.04 2.18
C ASN A 10 -3.41 -2.82 0.87
N GLY A 11 -2.53 -3.82 0.81
CA GLY A 11 -2.37 -4.69 -0.37
C GLY A 11 -3.50 -5.70 -0.51
N VAL A 12 -3.89 -6.33 0.59
CA VAL A 12 -4.99 -7.31 0.65
C VAL A 12 -6.30 -6.68 0.18
N ASP A 13 -6.72 -5.57 0.79
CA ASP A 13 -8.00 -4.89 0.50
C ASP A 13 -8.08 -4.39 -0.94
N SER A 14 -6.97 -3.92 -1.50
CA SER A 14 -6.94 -3.45 -2.88
C SER A 14 -7.34 -4.55 -3.87
N ILE A 15 -6.87 -5.78 -3.65
CA ILE A 15 -7.23 -6.93 -4.50
C ILE A 15 -8.66 -7.41 -4.18
N LEU A 16 -9.04 -7.48 -2.90
CA LEU A 16 -10.40 -7.88 -2.51
C LEU A 16 -11.45 -6.97 -3.13
N ILE A 17 -11.29 -5.65 -3.01
CA ILE A 17 -12.21 -4.66 -3.58
C ILE A 17 -12.26 -4.78 -5.11
N SER A 18 -11.10 -4.88 -5.77
CA SER A 18 -11.04 -4.97 -7.23
C SER A 18 -11.62 -6.26 -7.80
N THR A 19 -11.61 -7.35 -7.02
CA THR A 19 -12.17 -8.66 -7.39
C THR A 19 -13.59 -8.90 -6.87
N GLY A 20 -14.21 -7.88 -6.23
CA GLY A 20 -15.59 -7.94 -5.75
C GLY A 20 -15.79 -8.82 -4.52
N ASN A 21 -14.74 -9.06 -3.75
CA ASN A 21 -14.81 -9.81 -2.50
C ASN A 21 -15.09 -8.91 -1.29
N ASP A 22 -15.64 -9.47 -0.22
CA ASP A 22 -15.97 -8.74 1.01
C ASP A 22 -14.70 -8.49 1.84
N PHE A 23 -14.07 -7.34 1.62
CA PHE A 23 -12.87 -6.93 2.35
C PHE A 23 -13.11 -6.81 3.86
N ARG A 24 -14.31 -6.42 4.29
CA ARG A 24 -14.64 -6.26 5.73
C ARG A 24 -14.65 -7.61 6.46
N ALA A 25 -15.16 -8.64 5.80
CA ALA A 25 -15.15 -9.99 6.34
C ALA A 25 -13.74 -10.54 6.46
N VAL A 26 -12.89 -10.28 5.46
CA VAL A 26 -11.48 -10.68 5.49
C VAL A 26 -10.70 -9.88 6.53
N GLU A 27 -10.87 -8.56 6.63
CA GLU A 27 -10.26 -7.74 7.69
C GLU A 27 -10.61 -8.26 9.08
N ALA A 28 -11.89 -8.50 9.36
CA ALA A 28 -12.33 -9.04 10.64
C ALA A 28 -11.67 -10.38 10.97
N SER A 29 -11.58 -11.28 9.99
CA SER A 29 -10.93 -12.58 10.11
C SER A 29 -9.43 -12.45 10.38
N VAL A 30 -8.73 -11.59 9.64
CA VAL A 30 -7.29 -11.36 9.76
C VAL A 30 -6.92 -10.72 11.09
N HIS A 31 -7.68 -9.70 11.54
CA HIS A 31 -7.44 -9.07 12.83
C HIS A 31 -7.77 -9.99 14.01
N SER A 32 -8.81 -10.82 13.89
CA SER A 32 -9.10 -11.87 14.87
C SER A 32 -7.95 -12.90 14.95
N PHE A 33 -7.42 -13.31 13.79
CA PHE A 33 -6.27 -14.21 13.73
C PHE A 33 -5.01 -13.59 14.34
N ALA A 34 -4.79 -12.29 14.19
CA ALA A 34 -3.67 -11.59 14.83
C ALA A 34 -3.76 -11.61 16.37
N CYS A 35 -4.96 -11.84 16.93
CA CYS A 35 -5.20 -11.95 18.37
C CYS A 35 -5.34 -13.39 18.87
N LYS A 36 -5.10 -14.41 18.05
CA LYS A 36 -5.36 -15.83 18.37
C LYS A 36 -4.73 -16.34 19.66
N ASP A 37 -3.62 -15.73 20.07
CA ASP A 37 -2.87 -16.09 21.28
C ASP A 37 -3.16 -15.16 22.46
N GLY A 38 -4.25 -14.35 22.40
CA GLY A 38 -4.66 -13.42 23.47
C GLY A 38 -4.03 -12.03 23.39
N GLU A 39 -3.05 -11.83 22.50
CA GLU A 39 -2.40 -10.54 22.24
C GLU A 39 -2.40 -10.21 20.75
N TYR A 40 -2.54 -8.93 20.40
CA TYR A 40 -2.47 -8.49 19.02
C TYR A 40 -1.03 -8.48 18.52
N LYS A 41 -0.71 -9.43 17.62
CA LYS A 41 0.63 -9.64 17.06
C LYS A 41 0.73 -9.23 15.58
N GLY A 42 1.97 -9.04 15.11
CA GLY A 42 2.26 -8.90 13.68
C GLY A 42 1.92 -10.19 12.92
N LEU A 43 1.40 -10.04 11.72
CA LEU A 43 1.02 -11.16 10.83
C LEU A 43 2.21 -11.74 10.07
N THR A 44 3.35 -11.06 10.08
CA THR A 44 4.58 -11.52 9.43
C THR A 44 5.59 -12.06 10.44
N GLU A 45 6.28 -13.12 10.03
CA GLU A 45 7.43 -13.69 10.71
C GLU A 45 8.66 -13.50 9.84
N CYS A 46 9.76 -13.04 10.45
CA CYS A 46 11.01 -12.79 9.75
C CYS A 46 12.13 -13.63 10.35
N SER A 47 13.01 -14.13 9.49
CA SER A 47 14.23 -14.83 9.90
C SER A 47 15.40 -14.46 9.00
N ILE A 48 16.62 -14.61 9.53
CA ILE A 48 17.86 -14.53 8.76
C ILE A 48 18.62 -15.82 9.00
N ASP A 49 18.85 -16.56 7.93
CA ASP A 49 19.64 -17.79 7.98
C ASP A 49 20.64 -17.79 6.81
N ASN A 50 21.90 -18.07 7.10
CA ASN A 50 22.99 -18.07 6.10
C ASN A 50 23.02 -16.81 5.21
N ASN A 51 22.83 -15.63 5.78
CA ASN A 51 22.71 -14.32 5.10
C ASN A 51 21.50 -14.21 4.16
N ILE A 52 20.53 -15.11 4.25
CA ILE A 52 19.27 -15.05 3.52
C ILE A 52 18.20 -14.51 4.47
N PHE A 53 17.62 -13.35 4.11
CA PHE A 53 16.45 -12.82 4.80
C PHE A 53 15.18 -13.48 4.26
N SER A 54 14.39 -14.05 5.15
CA SER A 54 13.10 -14.64 4.84
C SER A 54 11.98 -13.92 5.58
N ILE A 55 10.88 -13.68 4.89
CA ILE A 55 9.67 -13.12 5.47
C ILE A 55 8.48 -14.00 5.08
N ASN A 56 7.70 -14.42 6.06
CA ASN A 56 6.54 -15.28 5.89
C ASN A 56 5.29 -14.52 6.33
N LEU A 57 4.19 -14.72 5.61
CA LEU A 57 2.88 -14.16 5.92
C LEU A 57 1.83 -15.26 5.90
N THR A 58 1.07 -15.38 6.97
CA THR A 58 -0.06 -16.30 7.06
C THR A 58 -1.35 -15.51 7.30
N LEU A 59 -2.34 -15.67 6.41
CA LEU A 59 -3.62 -14.98 6.48
C LEU A 59 -4.78 -15.95 6.34
N PRO A 60 -5.81 -15.87 7.20
CA PRO A 60 -7.08 -16.55 7.00
C PRO A 60 -7.92 -15.77 5.99
N ILE A 61 -7.89 -16.19 4.72
CA ILE A 61 -8.62 -15.53 3.64
C ILE A 61 -9.75 -16.43 3.16
N SER A 62 -10.98 -15.94 3.17
CA SER A 62 -12.15 -16.61 2.62
C SER A 62 -12.76 -15.77 1.52
N ILE A 63 -12.70 -16.24 0.28
CA ILE A 63 -13.09 -15.49 -0.92
C ILE A 63 -13.80 -16.39 -1.95
N GLY A 64 -14.53 -15.72 -2.89
CA GLY A 64 -15.12 -16.35 -4.05
C GLY A 64 -14.57 -15.78 -5.36
N THR A 65 -14.65 -16.58 -6.42
CA THR A 65 -14.23 -16.20 -7.78
C THR A 65 -15.35 -16.35 -8.80
N VAL A 66 -16.52 -16.78 -8.38
CA VAL A 66 -17.68 -17.04 -9.25
C VAL A 66 -18.97 -16.53 -8.60
N GLY A 67 -19.93 -16.17 -9.44
CA GLY A 67 -21.27 -15.76 -9.00
C GLY A 67 -21.35 -14.32 -8.48
N GLY A 68 -22.56 -13.86 -8.21
CA GLY A 68 -22.81 -12.55 -7.64
C GLY A 68 -22.21 -11.39 -8.47
N ILE A 69 -21.48 -10.51 -7.80
CA ILE A 69 -20.90 -9.31 -8.40
C ILE A 69 -19.78 -9.65 -9.41
N THR A 70 -19.13 -10.81 -9.30
CA THR A 70 -18.05 -11.22 -10.22
C THR A 70 -18.53 -11.35 -11.66
N ASP A 71 -19.80 -11.73 -11.84
CA ASP A 71 -20.42 -11.90 -13.15
C ASP A 71 -21.21 -10.67 -13.62
N LEU A 72 -21.43 -9.69 -12.77
CA LEU A 72 -22.27 -8.54 -13.07
C LEU A 72 -21.45 -7.26 -13.27
N HIS A 73 -20.47 -6.98 -12.41
CA HIS A 73 -19.75 -5.72 -12.41
C HIS A 73 -18.63 -5.70 -13.46
N PRO A 74 -18.63 -4.76 -14.43
CA PRO A 74 -17.65 -4.73 -15.52
C PRO A 74 -16.19 -4.66 -15.05
N MET A 75 -15.90 -3.86 -14.02
CA MET A 75 -14.54 -3.70 -13.49
C MET A 75 -14.05 -4.94 -12.76
N VAL A 76 -14.94 -5.64 -12.05
CA VAL A 76 -14.61 -6.92 -11.40
C VAL A 76 -14.27 -7.98 -12.46
N LYS A 77 -15.06 -8.08 -13.53
CA LYS A 77 -14.75 -8.95 -14.70
C LYS A 77 -13.38 -8.61 -15.31
N LEU A 78 -13.10 -7.33 -15.48
CA LEU A 78 -11.81 -6.86 -16.00
C LEU A 78 -10.66 -7.28 -15.07
N SER A 79 -10.81 -7.07 -13.76
CA SER A 79 -9.80 -7.46 -12.76
C SER A 79 -9.52 -8.96 -12.79
N HIS A 80 -10.55 -9.80 -12.80
CA HIS A 80 -10.39 -11.26 -12.94
C HIS A 80 -9.70 -11.62 -14.25
N LYS A 81 -10.03 -10.94 -15.35
CA LYS A 81 -9.38 -11.17 -16.66
C LYS A 81 -7.89 -10.79 -16.62
N LEU A 82 -7.53 -9.66 -16.02
CA LEU A 82 -6.15 -9.22 -15.87
C LEU A 82 -5.33 -10.19 -15.02
N LEU A 83 -5.93 -10.78 -13.99
CA LEU A 83 -5.32 -11.78 -13.12
C LEU A 83 -5.27 -13.19 -13.76
N GLY A 84 -5.72 -13.35 -15.01
CA GLY A 84 -5.72 -14.64 -15.70
C GLY A 84 -6.87 -15.57 -15.28
N LYS A 85 -7.97 -15.03 -14.71
CA LYS A 85 -9.13 -15.77 -14.20
C LYS A 85 -8.73 -16.86 -13.20
N PRO A 86 -8.08 -16.50 -12.09
CA PRO A 86 -7.63 -17.46 -11.09
C PRO A 86 -8.83 -18.18 -10.45
N ASN A 87 -8.62 -19.42 -10.03
CA ASN A 87 -9.52 -20.06 -9.08
C ASN A 87 -9.35 -19.44 -7.67
N SER A 88 -10.20 -19.83 -6.72
CA SER A 88 -10.16 -19.24 -5.37
C SER A 88 -8.82 -19.45 -4.65
N SER A 89 -8.19 -20.63 -4.79
CA SER A 89 -6.88 -20.91 -4.19
C SER A 89 -5.80 -19.97 -4.75
N SER A 90 -5.69 -19.88 -6.07
CA SER A 90 -4.72 -18.99 -6.72
C SER A 90 -5.00 -17.51 -6.41
N LEU A 91 -6.27 -17.11 -6.28
CA LEU A 91 -6.60 -15.73 -5.90
C LEU A 91 -6.20 -15.43 -4.45
N MET A 92 -6.36 -16.39 -3.52
CA MET A 92 -5.87 -16.24 -2.14
C MET A 92 -4.35 -16.05 -2.09
N GLU A 93 -3.60 -16.81 -2.89
CA GLU A 93 -2.14 -16.66 -3.01
C GLU A 93 -1.73 -15.29 -3.57
N ILE A 94 -2.45 -14.79 -4.59
CA ILE A 94 -2.24 -13.44 -5.15
C ILE A 94 -2.50 -12.37 -4.10
N ILE A 95 -3.59 -12.48 -3.33
CA ILE A 95 -3.95 -11.54 -2.27
C ILE A 95 -2.87 -11.51 -1.19
N ALA A 96 -2.45 -12.68 -0.70
CA ALA A 96 -1.40 -12.76 0.32
C ALA A 96 -0.06 -12.20 -0.19
N SER A 97 0.31 -12.50 -1.44
CA SER A 97 1.52 -11.98 -2.08
C SER A 97 1.48 -10.46 -2.24
N ALA A 98 0.35 -9.88 -2.61
CA ALA A 98 0.17 -8.43 -2.70
C ALA A 98 0.30 -7.75 -1.32
N GLY A 99 -0.31 -8.33 -0.29
CA GLY A 99 -0.18 -7.85 1.09
C GLY A 99 1.27 -7.87 1.57
N LEU A 100 1.98 -8.97 1.32
CA LEU A 100 3.39 -9.13 1.69
C LEU A 100 4.29 -8.13 0.96
N ALA A 101 4.14 -7.99 -0.37
CA ALA A 101 4.94 -7.08 -1.18
C ALA A 101 4.71 -5.62 -0.79
N GLN A 102 3.45 -5.23 -0.56
CA GLN A 102 3.08 -3.89 -0.11
C GLN A 102 3.70 -3.56 1.25
N ASN A 103 3.63 -4.50 2.20
CA ASN A 103 4.20 -4.31 3.53
C ASN A 103 5.73 -4.29 3.51
N PHE A 104 6.36 -5.16 2.74
CA PHE A 104 7.81 -5.18 2.59
C PHE A 104 8.35 -3.85 2.06
N ALA A 105 7.70 -3.26 1.05
CA ALA A 105 8.06 -1.95 0.51
C ALA A 105 7.95 -0.84 1.58
N ALA A 106 6.89 -0.88 2.40
CA ALA A 106 6.70 0.08 3.49
C ALA A 106 7.78 -0.06 4.58
N ILE A 107 8.07 -1.27 5.03
CA ILE A 107 9.11 -1.54 6.03
C ILE A 107 10.49 -1.14 5.50
N LYS A 108 10.82 -1.52 4.26
CA LYS A 108 12.07 -1.11 3.61
C LYS A 108 12.22 0.40 3.58
N SER A 109 11.14 1.14 3.27
CA SER A 109 11.16 2.60 3.29
C SER A 109 11.43 3.15 4.69
N LEU A 110 10.84 2.58 5.74
CA LEU A 110 11.05 3.01 7.14
C LEU A 110 12.50 2.89 7.59
N ILE A 111 13.18 1.80 7.22
CA ILE A 111 14.57 1.52 7.64
C ILE A 111 15.64 2.13 6.70
N THR A 112 15.23 2.75 5.60
CA THR A 112 16.16 3.36 4.63
C THR A 112 15.95 4.87 4.53
N THR A 113 15.12 5.32 3.60
CA THR A 113 14.90 6.75 3.30
C THR A 113 13.88 7.43 4.21
N GLY A 114 13.08 6.66 4.93
CA GLY A 114 11.92 7.12 5.67
C GLY A 114 10.71 7.39 4.76
N ILE A 115 9.52 7.11 5.27
CA ILE A 115 8.26 7.33 4.53
C ILE A 115 8.05 8.83 4.25
N GLN A 116 8.46 9.68 5.18
CA GLN A 116 8.28 11.13 5.05
C GLN A 116 8.96 11.72 3.82
N LYS A 117 10.19 11.30 3.46
CA LYS A 117 10.89 11.84 2.27
C LYS A 117 10.12 11.62 0.98
N GLY A 118 9.52 10.45 0.79
CA GLY A 118 8.69 10.16 -0.38
C GLY A 118 7.39 10.98 -0.40
N HIS A 119 6.69 11.03 0.72
CA HIS A 119 5.46 11.82 0.86
C HIS A 119 5.70 13.33 0.74
N MET A 120 6.80 13.85 1.31
CA MET A 120 7.17 15.26 1.20
C MET A 120 7.41 15.69 -0.24
N LYS A 121 8.07 14.84 -1.05
CA LYS A 121 8.31 15.14 -2.46
C LYS A 121 7.00 15.20 -3.27
N MET A 122 6.08 14.27 -3.03
CA MET A 122 4.75 14.29 -3.68
C MET A 122 3.91 15.47 -3.17
N HIS A 123 3.97 15.77 -1.88
CA HIS A 123 3.28 16.91 -1.29
C HIS A 123 3.77 18.24 -1.87
N LEU A 124 5.09 18.41 -2.05
CA LEU A 124 5.68 19.58 -2.71
C LEU A 124 5.09 19.79 -4.12
N ILE A 125 5.10 18.73 -4.95
CA ILE A 125 4.58 18.81 -6.32
C ILE A 125 3.08 19.17 -6.33
N ASN A 126 2.30 18.56 -5.44
CA ASN A 126 0.87 18.84 -5.34
C ASN A 126 0.59 20.29 -4.90
N LEU A 127 1.35 20.80 -3.93
CA LEU A 127 1.23 22.19 -3.48
C LEU A 127 1.65 23.19 -4.56
N LEU A 128 2.73 22.90 -5.30
CA LEU A 128 3.17 23.73 -6.42
C LEU A 128 2.10 23.76 -7.53
N LYS A 129 1.56 22.61 -7.93
CA LYS A 129 0.47 22.54 -8.92
C LYS A 129 -0.79 23.27 -8.45
N LYS A 130 -1.13 23.17 -7.16
CA LYS A 130 -2.28 23.89 -6.59
C LYS A 130 -2.09 25.42 -6.66
N ASN A 131 -0.85 25.90 -6.64
CA ASN A 131 -0.49 27.32 -6.80
C ASN A 131 -0.14 27.69 -8.25
N ASN A 132 -0.54 26.88 -9.24
CA ASN A 132 -0.34 27.11 -10.68
C ASN A 132 1.14 27.30 -11.09
N ALA A 133 2.07 26.63 -10.39
CA ALA A 133 3.48 26.67 -10.72
C ALA A 133 3.75 26.09 -12.12
N THR A 134 4.62 26.74 -12.88
CA THR A 134 5.10 26.27 -14.19
C THR A 134 6.01 25.04 -14.02
N GLU A 135 6.23 24.28 -15.09
CA GLU A 135 7.14 23.13 -15.04
C GLU A 135 8.56 23.50 -14.62
N ASN A 136 9.08 24.66 -15.09
CA ASN A 136 10.39 25.16 -14.69
C ASN A 136 10.43 25.50 -13.18
N GLN A 137 9.39 26.12 -12.64
CA GLN A 137 9.27 26.39 -11.21
C GLN A 137 9.20 25.09 -10.38
N ILE A 138 8.53 24.05 -10.89
CA ILE A 138 8.47 22.74 -10.23
C ILE A 138 9.88 22.09 -10.18
N GLU A 139 10.63 22.10 -11.28
CA GLU A 139 11.98 21.55 -11.30
C GLU A 139 12.93 22.33 -10.36
N ASN A 140 12.90 23.64 -10.41
CA ASN A 140 13.69 24.49 -9.50
C ASN A 140 13.32 24.27 -8.02
N ALA A 141 12.03 24.13 -7.73
CA ALA A 141 11.53 23.84 -6.39
C ALA A 141 12.01 22.49 -5.86
N LYS A 142 12.11 21.45 -6.67
CA LYS A 142 12.65 20.13 -6.27
C LYS A 142 14.10 20.24 -5.78
N VAL A 143 14.89 21.11 -6.39
CA VAL A 143 16.27 21.37 -5.97
C VAL A 143 16.29 22.23 -4.71
N PHE A 144 15.51 23.32 -4.68
CA PHE A 144 15.47 24.26 -3.59
C PHE A 144 14.98 23.64 -2.25
N PHE A 145 13.95 22.76 -2.33
CA PHE A 145 13.35 22.10 -1.16
C PHE A 145 13.96 20.75 -0.83
N LYS A 146 15.11 20.38 -1.42
CA LYS A 146 15.75 19.08 -1.19
C LYS A 146 16.06 18.81 0.29
N GLU A 147 16.46 19.87 1.02
CA GLU A 147 16.84 19.81 2.44
C GLU A 147 16.10 20.85 3.29
N LYS A 148 15.10 21.52 2.73
CA LYS A 148 14.31 22.53 3.42
C LYS A 148 12.93 21.99 3.78
N GLU A 149 12.38 22.56 4.83
CA GLU A 149 11.01 22.23 5.24
C GLU A 149 9.99 22.74 4.21
N ILE A 150 9.04 21.88 3.84
CA ILE A 150 8.00 22.19 2.88
C ILE A 150 6.76 22.65 3.65
N THR A 151 6.52 23.96 3.66
CA THR A 151 5.31 24.59 4.20
C THR A 151 4.60 25.36 3.11
N SER A 152 3.29 25.59 3.25
CA SER A 152 2.52 26.38 2.28
C SER A 152 3.09 27.80 2.13
N LYS A 153 3.57 28.40 3.23
CA LYS A 153 4.20 29.72 3.22
C LYS A 153 5.52 29.70 2.46
N ALA A 154 6.39 28.75 2.73
CA ALA A 154 7.69 28.63 2.06
C ALA A 154 7.53 28.44 0.54
N ILE A 155 6.47 27.73 0.10
CA ILE A 155 6.17 27.57 -1.31
C ILE A 155 5.69 28.88 -1.95
N GLN A 156 4.81 29.63 -1.28
CA GLN A 156 4.38 30.93 -1.78
C GLN A 156 5.56 31.90 -1.90
N ASP A 157 6.41 31.96 -0.87
CA ASP A 157 7.61 32.79 -0.89
C ASP A 157 8.56 32.41 -2.03
N PHE A 158 8.74 31.10 -2.26
CA PHE A 158 9.54 30.59 -3.39
C PHE A 158 8.96 30.99 -4.75
N LEU A 159 7.64 30.84 -4.94
CA LEU A 159 6.98 31.18 -6.21
C LEU A 159 6.97 32.70 -6.50
N ASN A 160 6.94 33.52 -5.47
CA ASN A 160 7.00 34.99 -5.62
C ASN A 160 8.41 35.49 -6.00
N LEU A 161 9.45 34.69 -5.74
CA LEU A 161 10.84 35.04 -6.02
C LEU A 161 11.35 34.47 -7.38
N ASN A 162 10.58 33.58 -8.01
CA ASN A 162 10.93 32.87 -9.26
C ASN A 162 9.73 32.84 -10.23
#